data_8a37478f6311103f2b872df1ac7de6d9
#
_entry.id   8a37478f6311103f2b872df1ac7de6d9
#
_cell.length_a   1.000
_cell.length_b   1.000
_cell.length_c   1.000
_cell.angle_alpha   90.00
_cell.angle_beta   90.00
_cell.angle_gamma   90.00
#
_symmetry.space_group_name_H-M   'P 1'
#
loop_
_entity.id
_entity.type
_entity.pdbx_description
1 polymer ?
#
loop_
_entity_poly.entity_id
_entity_poly.type
_entity_poly.pdbx_seq_one_letter_code
_entity_poly.pdbx_strand_id
1 'polypeptide(L)'
;MASVEAMMENLSWRRTNLRRKINSLSSTSLLPAEILTEIFRLTCQSEDGGLPVTPLFFGGICKDWRETAWSTPLLWNTISLHVSRKAHGSQVQLLRDWLLRANSSPLFIKLTSDDEHESIFCSLRAIMDVLVTRSTYWNSLDSLLPPQCHDILKNNHFPMLTSVSVRPPKGTISTFSEPPNMFLSAPKLLDVDLSGYNFSAMVLPWEQLRRFKTQFLTVAECLKVLKRSPSLKECHLESVYSPEIFPPPMSLDTFYSELEHLDITLIKGAAISLLDSITLPSLTHLRVHYSGAAGFTVSAIHSLVLRSSCNLQRLYIEKQRLDDEDLLPCLESVPSLSHLRLVVVGDSAGLSKKCVSMMHPSRDSGPPLLPKLTWFHYEGPIECDSHSLVDMLSERWCPQPAKNDNTILIASLNTAEIVTHVRYELTDEVECKMRWLTKAGMALSIRSLL
;
A
#
# COMPACT_ATOMS: atom_id res chain seq x y z
N MET A 1 -1.09 -59.03 25.87
CA MET A 1 -0.91 -57.76 25.10
C MET A 1 -1.88 -57.67 23.94
N ALA A 2 -1.97 -58.62 23.03
CA ALA A 2 -2.89 -58.60 21.88
C ALA A 2 -4.39 -58.41 22.24
N SER A 3 -4.86 -58.92 23.39
CA SER A 3 -6.25 -58.71 23.82
C SER A 3 -6.55 -57.30 24.29
N VAL A 4 -5.58 -56.61 24.88
CA VAL A 4 -5.73 -55.18 25.32
C VAL A 4 -5.70 -54.25 24.11
N GLU A 5 -4.85 -54.52 23.14
CA GLU A 5 -4.77 -53.76 21.90
C GLU A 5 -6.08 -53.84 21.10
N ALA A 6 -6.63 -55.06 20.94
CA ALA A 6 -7.93 -55.25 20.27
C ALA A 6 -9.08 -54.58 21.02
N MET A 7 -9.04 -54.51 22.36
CA MET A 7 -10.04 -53.79 23.16
C MET A 7 -9.90 -52.28 23.01
N MET A 8 -8.68 -51.74 22.95
CA MET A 8 -8.41 -50.33 22.69
C MET A 8 -8.87 -49.91 21.28
N GLU A 9 -8.62 -50.72 20.27
CA GLU A 9 -9.11 -50.48 18.91
C GLU A 9 -10.64 -50.46 18.85
N ASN A 10 -11.31 -51.42 19.51
CA ASN A 10 -12.78 -51.46 19.58
C ASN A 10 -13.36 -50.21 20.27
N LEU A 11 -12.78 -49.80 21.39
CA LEU A 11 -13.20 -48.56 22.09
C LEU A 11 -12.95 -47.30 21.25
N SER A 12 -11.84 -47.22 20.55
CA SER A 12 -11.53 -46.16 19.63
C SER A 12 -12.54 -46.10 18.48
N TRP A 13 -12.88 -47.22 17.88
CA TRP A 13 -13.90 -47.32 16.84
C TRP A 13 -15.29 -46.89 17.36
N ARG A 14 -15.72 -47.37 18.53
CA ARG A 14 -17.00 -46.98 19.16
C ARG A 14 -17.06 -45.50 19.44
N ARG A 15 -15.99 -44.92 20.00
CA ARG A 15 -15.87 -43.49 20.25
C ARG A 15 -16.01 -42.67 18.97
N THR A 16 -15.36 -43.09 17.89
CA THR A 16 -15.42 -42.43 16.59
C THR A 16 -16.84 -42.52 16.02
N ASN A 17 -17.50 -43.66 16.14
CA ASN A 17 -18.85 -43.86 15.62
C ASN A 17 -19.91 -43.03 16.39
N LEU A 18 -19.76 -42.91 17.71
CA LEU A 18 -20.62 -42.04 18.51
C LEU A 18 -20.43 -40.55 18.14
N ARG A 19 -19.19 -40.11 17.95
CA ARG A 19 -18.91 -38.76 17.52
C ARG A 19 -19.51 -38.45 16.13
N ARG A 20 -19.47 -39.39 15.20
CA ARG A 20 -20.14 -39.26 13.89
C ARG A 20 -21.65 -39.09 14.02
N LYS A 21 -22.28 -39.89 14.90
CA LYS A 21 -23.72 -39.75 15.18
C LYS A 21 -24.06 -38.39 15.82
N ILE A 22 -23.25 -37.92 16.75
CA ILE A 22 -23.46 -36.59 17.35
C ILE A 22 -23.34 -35.52 16.28
N ASN A 23 -22.33 -35.57 15.44
CA ASN A 23 -22.14 -34.57 14.36
C ASN A 23 -23.31 -34.60 13.35
N SER A 24 -23.87 -35.79 13.04
CA SER A 24 -25.01 -35.89 12.11
C SER A 24 -26.33 -35.33 12.67
N LEU A 25 -26.39 -35.10 13.98
CA LEU A 25 -27.53 -34.44 14.66
C LEU A 25 -27.33 -32.92 14.81
N SER A 26 -26.18 -32.39 14.42
CA SER A 26 -25.91 -30.94 14.45
C SER A 26 -26.71 -30.23 13.36
N SER A 27 -27.23 -29.06 13.68
CA SER A 27 -27.92 -28.18 12.69
C SER A 27 -27.04 -27.84 11.49
N THR A 28 -25.72 -27.82 11.67
CA THR A 28 -24.78 -27.57 10.57
C THR A 28 -24.68 -28.72 9.57
N SER A 29 -25.05 -29.96 9.97
CA SER A 29 -25.10 -31.14 9.07
C SER A 29 -26.28 -31.08 8.10
N LEU A 30 -27.28 -30.23 8.38
CA LEU A 30 -28.43 -30.01 7.52
C LEU A 30 -28.18 -28.96 6.43
N LEU A 31 -27.04 -28.27 6.48
CA LEU A 31 -26.69 -27.26 5.48
C LEU A 31 -26.25 -27.95 4.18
N PRO A 32 -26.77 -27.51 3.03
CA PRO A 32 -26.28 -27.93 1.71
C PRO A 32 -24.77 -27.69 1.57
N ALA A 33 -24.09 -28.51 0.78
CA ALA A 33 -22.64 -28.40 0.55
C ALA A 33 -22.25 -27.03 -0.04
N GLU A 34 -23.12 -26.43 -0.83
CA GLU A 34 -22.95 -25.10 -1.43
C GLU A 34 -22.87 -24.00 -0.37
N ILE A 35 -23.76 -24.07 0.63
CA ILE A 35 -23.77 -23.10 1.75
C ILE A 35 -22.55 -23.29 2.65
N LEU A 36 -22.19 -24.53 2.94
CA LEU A 36 -20.95 -24.84 3.68
C LEU A 36 -19.71 -24.33 2.93
N THR A 37 -19.65 -24.53 1.63
CA THR A 37 -18.56 -24.03 0.78
C THR A 37 -18.43 -22.50 0.86
N GLU A 38 -19.55 -21.79 0.82
CA GLU A 38 -19.55 -20.33 0.89
C GLU A 38 -19.10 -19.83 2.30
N ILE A 39 -19.58 -20.49 3.36
CA ILE A 39 -19.11 -20.21 4.73
C ILE A 39 -17.60 -20.42 4.84
N PHE A 40 -17.08 -21.53 4.32
CA PHE A 40 -15.66 -21.84 4.34
C PHE A 40 -14.84 -20.80 3.56
N ARG A 41 -15.35 -20.42 2.38
CA ARG A 41 -14.71 -19.39 1.54
C ARG A 41 -14.61 -18.05 2.27
N LEU A 42 -15.70 -17.57 2.86
CA LEU A 42 -15.73 -16.33 3.63
C LEU A 42 -14.79 -16.37 4.84
N THR A 43 -14.77 -17.52 5.54
CA THR A 43 -13.91 -17.71 6.71
C THR A 43 -12.43 -17.73 6.34
N CYS A 44 -12.06 -18.33 5.18
CA CYS A 44 -10.68 -18.34 4.70
C CYS A 44 -10.21 -16.95 4.20
N GLN A 45 -11.13 -16.07 3.82
CA GLN A 45 -10.84 -14.74 3.27
C GLN A 45 -10.92 -13.62 4.31
N SER A 46 -11.33 -13.93 5.55
CA SER A 46 -11.45 -12.91 6.61
C SER A 46 -10.08 -12.34 6.98
N GLU A 47 -9.95 -11.01 6.91
CA GLU A 47 -8.75 -10.25 7.29
C GLU A 47 -8.82 -9.70 8.73
N ASP A 48 -9.73 -10.19 9.57
CA ASP A 48 -10.03 -9.65 10.91
C ASP A 48 -8.91 -9.82 11.95
N GLY A 49 -7.65 -9.78 11.53
CA GLY A 49 -6.47 -9.77 12.43
C GLY A 49 -6.22 -11.07 13.21
N GLY A 50 -7.00 -12.12 12.95
CA GLY A 50 -6.78 -13.47 13.47
C GLY A 50 -5.81 -14.29 12.61
N LEU A 51 -5.42 -15.45 13.10
CA LEU A 51 -4.69 -16.42 12.28
C LEU A 51 -5.56 -16.84 11.08
N PRO A 52 -5.02 -16.82 9.85
CA PRO A 52 -5.80 -17.18 8.67
C PRO A 52 -6.31 -18.61 8.78
N VAL A 53 -7.63 -18.78 8.69
CA VAL A 53 -8.26 -20.10 8.69
C VAL A 53 -7.96 -20.76 7.36
N THR A 54 -7.37 -21.94 7.42
CA THR A 54 -7.05 -22.73 6.22
C THR A 54 -8.09 -23.83 6.00
N PRO A 55 -8.25 -24.36 4.77
CA PRO A 55 -9.13 -25.49 4.51
C PRO A 55 -8.84 -26.72 5.36
N LEU A 56 -7.60 -26.88 5.83
CA LEU A 56 -7.19 -27.97 6.73
C LEU A 56 -7.94 -27.93 8.06
N PHE A 57 -8.29 -26.73 8.55
CA PHE A 57 -9.07 -26.57 9.78
C PHE A 57 -10.43 -27.26 9.65
N PHE A 58 -11.16 -27.04 8.56
CA PHE A 58 -12.47 -27.64 8.32
C PHE A 58 -12.37 -29.16 8.22
N GLY A 59 -11.28 -29.66 7.59
CA GLY A 59 -11.00 -31.08 7.51
C GLY A 59 -10.73 -31.77 8.85
N GLY A 60 -10.39 -30.99 9.88
CA GLY A 60 -10.21 -31.46 11.25
C GLY A 60 -11.51 -31.62 12.05
N ILE A 61 -12.60 -31.01 11.63
CA ILE A 61 -13.87 -30.93 12.38
C ILE A 61 -14.66 -32.23 12.25
N CYS A 62 -15.06 -32.61 11.05
CA CYS A 62 -15.79 -33.84 10.79
C CYS A 62 -15.53 -34.37 9.38
N LYS A 63 -16.06 -35.58 9.08
CA LYS A 63 -15.87 -36.20 7.78
C LYS A 63 -16.53 -35.41 6.66
N ASP A 64 -17.75 -34.98 6.84
CA ASP A 64 -18.55 -34.28 5.82
C ASP A 64 -17.93 -32.95 5.48
N TRP A 65 -17.48 -32.18 6.48
CA TRP A 65 -16.76 -30.93 6.27
C TRP A 65 -15.41 -31.12 5.55
N ARG A 66 -14.73 -32.24 5.87
CA ARG A 66 -13.50 -32.61 5.15
C ARG A 66 -13.79 -32.93 3.70
N GLU A 67 -14.82 -33.71 3.40
CA GLU A 67 -15.20 -34.06 2.03
C GLU A 67 -15.57 -32.80 1.24
N THR A 68 -16.39 -31.91 1.82
CA THR A 68 -16.74 -30.62 1.22
C THR A 68 -15.50 -29.76 1.00
N ALA A 69 -14.63 -29.59 1.99
CA ALA A 69 -13.43 -28.76 1.85
C ALA A 69 -12.44 -29.33 0.82
N TRP A 70 -12.24 -30.66 0.77
CA TRP A 70 -11.32 -31.30 -0.18
C TRP A 70 -11.85 -31.32 -1.61
N SER A 71 -13.17 -31.36 -1.80
CA SER A 71 -13.80 -31.35 -3.12
C SER A 71 -14.01 -29.94 -3.69
N THR A 72 -13.67 -28.88 -2.96
CA THR A 72 -13.86 -27.50 -3.37
C THR A 72 -12.52 -26.83 -3.75
N PRO A 73 -12.12 -26.81 -5.05
CA PRO A 73 -10.81 -26.30 -5.47
C PRO A 73 -10.55 -24.83 -5.10
N LEU A 74 -11.59 -23.99 -5.08
CA LEU A 74 -11.48 -22.56 -4.75
C LEU A 74 -11.02 -22.30 -3.31
N LEU A 75 -11.17 -23.23 -2.39
CA LEU A 75 -10.63 -23.11 -1.03
C LEU A 75 -9.12 -23.28 -0.97
N TRP A 76 -8.53 -23.93 -1.97
CA TRP A 76 -7.11 -24.25 -2.07
C TRP A 76 -6.33 -23.32 -3.00
N ASN A 77 -7.00 -22.33 -3.58
CA ASN A 77 -6.39 -21.41 -4.55
C ASN A 77 -5.48 -20.35 -3.90
N THR A 78 -5.60 -20.13 -2.59
CA THR A 78 -4.74 -19.21 -1.84
C THR A 78 -3.69 -19.99 -1.10
N ILE A 79 -2.43 -19.76 -1.44
CA ILE A 79 -1.25 -20.40 -0.84
C ILE A 79 -0.52 -19.33 -0.04
N SER A 80 -0.67 -19.36 1.29
CA SER A 80 0.10 -18.52 2.20
C SER A 80 1.03 -19.43 2.99
N LEU A 81 2.33 -19.37 2.70
CA LEU A 81 3.31 -20.26 3.29
C LEU A 81 4.45 -19.47 3.93
N HIS A 82 4.64 -19.73 5.22
CA HIS A 82 5.82 -19.25 5.94
C HIS A 82 6.95 -20.28 5.78
N VAL A 83 7.98 -19.91 4.99
CA VAL A 83 9.05 -20.82 4.62
C VAL A 83 10.03 -21.00 5.79
N SER A 84 10.27 -22.25 6.17
CA SER A 84 11.15 -22.62 7.29
C SER A 84 12.21 -23.62 6.84
N ARG A 85 13.44 -23.44 7.30
CA ARG A 85 14.55 -24.39 7.07
C ARG A 85 14.28 -25.78 7.62
N LYS A 86 13.72 -25.83 8.83
CA LYS A 86 13.51 -27.12 9.54
C LYS A 86 12.38 -27.96 8.95
N ALA A 87 11.40 -27.32 8.35
CA ALA A 87 10.19 -27.97 7.90
C ALA A 87 10.07 -28.06 6.37
N HIS A 88 11.10 -27.71 5.60
CA HIS A 88 10.98 -27.56 4.14
C HIS A 88 10.49 -28.84 3.44
N GLY A 89 10.94 -30.02 3.83
CA GLY A 89 10.47 -31.28 3.24
C GLY A 89 8.98 -31.53 3.45
N SER A 90 8.48 -31.28 4.66
CA SER A 90 7.05 -31.38 4.98
C SER A 90 6.24 -30.30 4.27
N GLN A 91 6.79 -29.09 4.15
CA GLN A 91 6.16 -27.98 3.44
C GLN A 91 6.04 -28.26 1.94
N VAL A 92 7.07 -28.80 1.32
CA VAL A 92 7.05 -29.21 -0.09
C VAL A 92 5.99 -30.29 -0.34
N GLN A 93 5.88 -31.29 0.54
CA GLN A 93 4.86 -32.33 0.40
C GLN A 93 3.45 -31.77 0.59
N LEU A 94 3.23 -30.94 1.62
CA LEU A 94 1.95 -30.27 1.85
C LEU A 94 1.56 -29.42 0.64
N LEU A 95 2.50 -28.69 0.07
CA LEU A 95 2.27 -27.85 -1.09
C LEU A 95 1.85 -28.64 -2.34
N ARG A 96 2.47 -29.82 -2.57
CA ARG A 96 2.03 -30.73 -3.65
C ARG A 96 0.59 -31.16 -3.47
N ASP A 97 0.22 -31.58 -2.26
CA ASP A 97 -1.15 -31.99 -1.94
C ASP A 97 -2.13 -30.81 -2.07
N TRP A 98 -1.70 -29.60 -1.72
CA TRP A 98 -2.48 -28.37 -1.86
C TRP A 98 -2.76 -28.04 -3.34
N LEU A 99 -1.73 -28.08 -4.18
CA LEU A 99 -1.85 -27.83 -5.61
C LEU A 99 -2.71 -28.87 -6.33
N LEU A 100 -2.67 -30.14 -5.90
CA LEU A 100 -3.57 -31.16 -6.41
C LEU A 100 -5.04 -30.82 -6.14
N ARG A 101 -5.36 -30.29 -4.95
CA ARG A 101 -6.73 -29.89 -4.59
C ARG A 101 -7.15 -28.58 -5.25
N ALA A 102 -6.24 -27.62 -5.40
CA ALA A 102 -6.50 -26.38 -6.14
C ALA A 102 -6.84 -26.61 -7.61
N ASN A 103 -6.41 -27.74 -8.18
CA ASN A 103 -6.68 -28.16 -9.55
C ASN A 103 -6.28 -27.06 -10.58
N SER A 104 -7.23 -26.59 -11.39
CA SER A 104 -7.05 -25.52 -12.40
C SER A 104 -7.52 -24.15 -11.93
N SER A 105 -7.71 -23.94 -10.62
CA SER A 105 -8.11 -22.65 -10.08
C SER A 105 -6.96 -21.62 -10.17
N PRO A 106 -7.27 -20.31 -10.36
CA PRO A 106 -6.27 -19.26 -10.31
C PRO A 106 -5.57 -19.21 -8.94
N LEU A 107 -4.24 -19.25 -8.92
CA LEU A 107 -3.45 -19.34 -7.69
C LEU A 107 -3.00 -17.95 -7.22
N PHE A 108 -3.24 -17.67 -5.94
CA PHE A 108 -2.76 -16.50 -5.21
C PHE A 108 -1.68 -16.96 -4.24
N ILE A 109 -0.43 -16.60 -4.51
CA ILE A 109 0.74 -17.17 -3.84
C ILE A 109 1.41 -16.10 -2.99
N LYS A 110 1.54 -16.35 -1.68
CA LYS A 110 2.29 -15.53 -0.74
C LYS A 110 3.29 -16.37 0.03
N LEU A 111 4.57 -16.07 -0.16
CA LEU A 111 5.66 -16.74 0.56
C LEU A 111 6.33 -15.73 1.49
N THR A 112 6.36 -16.04 2.79
CA THR A 112 7.03 -15.24 3.81
C THR A 112 8.15 -16.02 4.47
N SER A 113 9.13 -15.34 5.05
CA SER A 113 10.16 -15.96 5.89
C SER A 113 10.69 -14.92 6.89
N ASP A 114 10.93 -15.34 8.11
CA ASP A 114 11.63 -14.51 9.13
C ASP A 114 13.14 -14.52 8.91
N ASP A 115 13.64 -15.50 8.15
CA ASP A 115 15.05 -15.70 7.88
C ASP A 115 15.37 -15.30 6.44
N GLU A 116 16.23 -14.32 6.29
CA GLU A 116 16.71 -13.85 4.98
C GLU A 116 18.14 -14.31 4.66
N HIS A 117 18.70 -15.26 5.43
CA HIS A 117 20.02 -15.83 5.19
C HIS A 117 20.03 -16.84 4.04
N GLU A 118 21.21 -17.06 3.44
CA GLU A 118 21.38 -17.99 2.31
C GLU A 118 20.81 -19.38 2.52
N SER A 119 20.80 -19.86 3.76
CA SER A 119 20.29 -21.18 4.11
C SER A 119 18.81 -21.38 3.84
N ILE A 120 17.98 -20.31 3.78
CA ILE A 120 16.57 -20.38 3.40
C ILE A 120 16.39 -20.51 1.89
N PHE A 121 17.39 -20.12 1.09
CA PHE A 121 17.28 -20.09 -0.38
C PHE A 121 17.08 -21.47 -0.98
N CYS A 122 17.71 -22.50 -0.42
CA CYS A 122 17.46 -23.89 -0.82
C CYS A 122 16.02 -24.33 -0.57
N SER A 123 15.44 -23.90 0.57
CA SER A 123 14.04 -24.21 0.89
C SER A 123 13.08 -23.44 -0.03
N LEU A 124 13.34 -22.15 -0.28
CA LEU A 124 12.58 -21.36 -1.23
C LEU A 124 12.66 -21.94 -2.65
N ARG A 125 13.87 -22.34 -3.08
CA ARG A 125 14.04 -22.97 -4.39
C ARG A 125 13.22 -24.23 -4.52
N ALA A 126 13.26 -25.14 -3.54
CA ALA A 126 12.48 -26.38 -3.56
C ALA A 126 10.97 -26.13 -3.58
N ILE A 127 10.49 -25.08 -2.90
CA ILE A 127 9.09 -24.65 -2.93
C ILE A 127 8.75 -24.07 -4.31
N MET A 128 9.60 -23.21 -4.86
CA MET A 128 9.40 -22.61 -6.19
C MET A 128 9.40 -23.66 -7.29
N ASP A 129 10.26 -24.69 -7.23
CA ASP A 129 10.27 -25.81 -8.17
C ASP A 129 8.93 -26.54 -8.22
N VAL A 130 8.24 -26.65 -7.09
CA VAL A 130 6.90 -27.24 -7.03
C VAL A 130 5.84 -26.28 -7.56
N LEU A 131 5.87 -25.01 -7.12
CA LEU A 131 4.89 -24.01 -7.53
C LEU A 131 4.88 -23.79 -9.05
N VAL A 132 6.05 -23.74 -9.66
CA VAL A 132 6.20 -23.44 -11.08
C VAL A 132 5.60 -24.53 -11.98
N THR A 133 5.42 -25.76 -11.48
CA THR A 133 4.69 -26.82 -12.21
C THR A 133 3.25 -26.42 -12.54
N ARG A 134 2.72 -25.39 -11.86
CA ARG A 134 1.38 -24.82 -12.05
C ARG A 134 1.45 -23.34 -12.45
N SER A 135 2.54 -22.87 -13.06
CA SER A 135 2.77 -21.48 -13.45
C SER A 135 1.67 -20.89 -14.33
N THR A 136 1.04 -21.72 -15.16
CA THR A 136 -0.07 -21.31 -16.04
C THR A 136 -1.33 -20.87 -15.30
N TYR A 137 -1.46 -21.24 -14.02
CA TYR A 137 -2.60 -20.86 -13.18
C TYR A 137 -2.26 -19.75 -12.16
N TRP A 138 -1.04 -19.24 -12.14
CA TRP A 138 -0.70 -18.16 -11.23
C TRP A 138 -1.46 -16.88 -11.59
N ASN A 139 -2.16 -16.32 -10.60
CA ASN A 139 -2.82 -15.02 -10.69
C ASN A 139 -2.02 -13.94 -9.99
N SER A 140 -1.49 -14.22 -8.80
CA SER A 140 -0.61 -13.31 -8.08
C SER A 140 0.54 -14.04 -7.40
N LEU A 141 1.68 -13.36 -7.31
CA LEU A 141 2.87 -13.82 -6.56
C LEU A 141 3.36 -12.69 -5.65
N ASP A 142 3.42 -12.95 -4.33
CA ASP A 142 4.11 -12.12 -3.34
C ASP A 142 5.17 -12.98 -2.65
N SER A 143 6.45 -12.66 -2.88
CA SER A 143 7.54 -13.51 -2.39
C SER A 143 8.85 -12.78 -2.22
N LEU A 144 9.62 -13.25 -1.24
CA LEU A 144 11.07 -13.09 -1.25
C LEU A 144 11.62 -13.97 -2.40
N LEU A 145 12.43 -13.39 -3.28
CA LEU A 145 12.95 -14.10 -4.45
C LEU A 145 14.48 -13.97 -4.54
N PRO A 146 15.22 -14.98 -4.06
CA PRO A 146 16.67 -14.99 -4.19
C PRO A 146 17.09 -15.22 -5.65
N PRO A 147 18.32 -14.76 -6.05
CA PRO A 147 18.83 -14.91 -7.41
C PRO A 147 18.79 -16.34 -7.94
N GLN A 148 18.97 -17.33 -7.07
CA GLN A 148 18.93 -18.76 -7.41
C GLN A 148 17.58 -19.25 -7.96
N CYS A 149 16.51 -18.45 -7.78
CA CYS A 149 15.18 -18.78 -8.29
C CYS A 149 14.87 -18.12 -9.65
N HIS A 150 15.71 -17.22 -10.15
CA HIS A 150 15.42 -16.44 -11.37
C HIS A 150 15.36 -17.32 -12.62
N ASP A 151 16.25 -18.31 -12.73
CA ASP A 151 16.29 -19.26 -13.84
C ASP A 151 15.01 -20.11 -13.94
N ILE A 152 14.41 -20.45 -12.79
CA ILE A 152 13.14 -21.18 -12.74
C ILE A 152 12.02 -20.33 -13.35
N LEU A 153 11.95 -19.06 -13.01
CA LEU A 153 10.90 -18.17 -13.51
C LEU A 153 11.11 -17.76 -14.97
N LYS A 154 12.37 -17.58 -15.40
CA LYS A 154 12.72 -17.16 -16.76
C LYS A 154 12.15 -18.06 -17.85
N ASN A 155 12.11 -19.36 -17.63
CA ASN A 155 11.70 -20.36 -18.61
C ASN A 155 10.22 -20.76 -18.53
N ASN A 156 9.44 -20.08 -17.71
CA ASN A 156 8.05 -20.43 -17.50
C ASN A 156 7.09 -19.40 -18.11
N HIS A 157 5.86 -19.82 -18.34
CA HIS A 157 4.81 -19.03 -18.94
C HIS A 157 3.71 -18.74 -17.91
N PHE A 158 3.25 -17.47 -17.84
CA PHE A 158 2.33 -16.97 -16.84
C PHE A 158 1.10 -16.29 -17.47
N PRO A 159 0.23 -17.01 -18.20
CA PRO A 159 -0.84 -16.43 -19.00
C PRO A 159 -1.95 -15.77 -18.16
N MET A 160 -2.05 -16.09 -16.87
CA MET A 160 -3.07 -15.57 -15.96
C MET A 160 -2.51 -14.59 -14.92
N LEU A 161 -1.20 -14.38 -14.88
CA LEU A 161 -0.56 -13.56 -13.87
C LEU A 161 -0.91 -12.08 -14.06
N THR A 162 -1.53 -11.49 -13.04
CA THR A 162 -1.96 -10.09 -13.04
C THR A 162 -1.13 -9.22 -12.09
N SER A 163 -0.60 -9.79 -11.02
CA SER A 163 0.15 -9.06 -10.00
C SER A 163 1.39 -9.81 -9.53
N VAL A 164 2.49 -9.09 -9.41
CA VAL A 164 3.78 -9.62 -8.89
C VAL A 164 4.36 -8.62 -7.88
N SER A 165 4.62 -9.11 -6.68
CA SER A 165 5.41 -8.42 -5.67
C SER A 165 6.57 -9.32 -5.26
N VAL A 166 7.76 -9.00 -5.74
CA VAL A 166 8.96 -9.77 -5.40
C VAL A 166 10.09 -8.86 -4.96
N ARG A 167 10.83 -9.32 -3.96
CA ARG A 167 11.97 -8.60 -3.40
C ARG A 167 13.15 -9.54 -3.20
N PRO A 168 14.39 -9.04 -3.38
CA PRO A 168 15.57 -9.80 -3.06
C PRO A 168 15.73 -9.91 -1.53
N PRO A 169 16.46 -10.91 -1.04
CA PRO A 169 16.85 -11.01 0.37
C PRO A 169 17.70 -9.81 0.80
N LYS A 170 17.62 -9.43 2.10
CA LYS A 170 18.46 -8.37 2.67
C LYS A 170 19.95 -8.68 2.50
N GLY A 171 20.71 -7.64 2.17
CA GLY A 171 22.16 -7.76 1.97
C GLY A 171 22.59 -8.35 0.62
N THR A 172 21.66 -8.81 -0.22
CA THR A 172 21.95 -9.14 -1.60
C THR A 172 21.92 -7.85 -2.44
N ILE A 173 23.08 -7.29 -2.74
CA ILE A 173 23.18 -6.31 -3.83
C ILE A 173 22.96 -7.13 -5.11
N SER A 174 21.78 -7.01 -5.70
CA SER A 174 21.48 -7.73 -6.95
C SER A 174 22.22 -7.07 -8.12
N THR A 175 23.53 -7.30 -8.17
CA THR A 175 24.33 -7.06 -9.36
C THR A 175 24.01 -8.17 -10.35
N PHE A 176 22.88 -8.04 -11.05
CA PHE A 176 22.60 -8.95 -12.15
C PHE A 176 23.54 -8.61 -13.31
N SER A 177 24.33 -9.57 -13.71
CA SER A 177 25.11 -9.51 -14.96
C SER A 177 24.23 -9.56 -16.21
N GLU A 178 23.01 -10.08 -16.09
CA GLU A 178 22.00 -10.12 -17.16
C GLU A 178 20.62 -9.70 -16.63
N PRO A 179 19.79 -8.99 -17.45
CA PRO A 179 18.46 -8.59 -17.06
C PRO A 179 17.58 -9.82 -16.79
N PRO A 180 16.91 -9.89 -15.64
CA PRO A 180 16.00 -10.98 -15.34
C PRO A 180 14.72 -10.85 -16.18
N ASN A 181 14.57 -11.69 -17.20
CA ASN A 181 13.38 -11.77 -18.06
C ASN A 181 12.29 -12.62 -17.41
N MET A 182 12.13 -12.52 -16.08
CA MET A 182 11.31 -13.45 -15.30
C MET A 182 9.82 -13.42 -15.69
N PHE A 183 9.29 -12.28 -16.06
CA PHE A 183 7.86 -12.09 -16.30
C PHE A 183 7.52 -11.56 -17.69
N LEU A 184 8.43 -11.69 -18.66
CA LEU A 184 8.19 -11.22 -20.02
C LEU A 184 7.02 -11.96 -20.70
N SER A 185 6.81 -13.25 -20.36
CA SER A 185 5.71 -14.06 -20.86
C SER A 185 4.46 -14.01 -19.95
N ALA A 186 4.17 -12.84 -19.36
CA ALA A 186 2.99 -12.59 -18.56
C ALA A 186 2.08 -11.54 -19.24
N PRO A 187 1.26 -11.92 -20.23
CA PRO A 187 0.49 -10.99 -21.06
C PRO A 187 -0.62 -10.25 -20.32
N LYS A 188 -0.98 -10.66 -19.11
CA LYS A 188 -2.00 -10.01 -18.26
C LYS A 188 -1.42 -9.27 -17.06
N LEU A 189 -0.09 -9.13 -16.98
CA LEU A 189 0.56 -8.49 -15.86
C LEU A 189 0.26 -6.98 -15.85
N LEU A 190 -0.39 -6.51 -14.79
CA LEU A 190 -0.81 -5.13 -14.60
C LEU A 190 -0.09 -4.44 -13.44
N ASP A 191 0.19 -5.20 -12.38
CA ASP A 191 0.70 -4.71 -11.11
C ASP A 191 2.07 -5.32 -10.81
N VAL A 192 3.07 -4.47 -10.62
CA VAL A 192 4.44 -4.94 -10.40
C VAL A 192 5.09 -4.16 -9.25
N ASP A 193 5.51 -4.89 -8.21
CA ASP A 193 6.40 -4.40 -7.16
C ASP A 193 7.72 -5.17 -7.22
N LEU A 194 8.79 -4.48 -7.62
CA LEU A 194 10.14 -5.02 -7.70
C LEU A 194 11.12 -4.25 -6.80
N SER A 195 10.68 -3.97 -5.57
CA SER A 195 11.50 -3.26 -4.59
C SER A 195 12.80 -4.01 -4.30
N GLY A 196 13.93 -3.32 -4.43
CA GLY A 196 15.27 -3.88 -4.19
C GLY A 196 15.96 -4.47 -5.41
N TYR A 197 15.34 -4.48 -6.59
CA TYR A 197 15.97 -4.88 -7.83
C TYR A 197 16.49 -3.68 -8.63
N ASN A 198 17.61 -3.85 -9.35
CA ASN A 198 18.14 -2.81 -10.21
C ASN A 198 17.25 -2.65 -11.45
N PHE A 199 16.78 -1.42 -11.70
CA PHE A 199 15.91 -1.10 -12.84
C PHE A 199 16.50 -1.45 -14.18
N SER A 200 17.80 -1.19 -14.39
CA SER A 200 18.48 -1.47 -15.67
C SER A 200 18.44 -2.95 -16.07
N ALA A 201 18.27 -3.84 -15.09
CA ALA A 201 18.16 -5.28 -15.26
C ALA A 201 16.72 -5.79 -15.44
N MET A 202 15.70 -4.92 -15.42
CA MET A 202 14.29 -5.34 -15.50
C MET A 202 13.79 -5.35 -16.94
N VAL A 203 13.31 -6.51 -17.39
CA VAL A 203 12.58 -6.65 -18.66
C VAL A 203 11.16 -7.08 -18.32
N LEU A 204 10.20 -6.17 -18.53
CA LEU A 204 8.80 -6.31 -18.20
C LEU A 204 7.94 -5.96 -19.43
N PRO A 205 6.67 -6.40 -19.47
CA PRO A 205 5.68 -5.96 -20.46
C PRO A 205 5.17 -4.55 -20.12
N TRP A 206 6.04 -3.54 -20.22
CA TRP A 206 5.86 -2.17 -19.75
C TRP A 206 4.57 -1.48 -20.24
N GLU A 207 4.17 -1.73 -21.49
CA GLU A 207 3.06 -1.02 -22.14
C GLU A 207 1.70 -1.27 -21.48
N GLN A 208 1.54 -2.44 -20.84
CA GLN A 208 0.28 -2.84 -20.21
C GLN A 208 0.22 -2.55 -18.72
N LEU A 209 1.34 -2.19 -18.07
CA LEU A 209 1.39 -1.97 -16.63
C LEU A 209 0.50 -0.81 -16.21
N ARG A 210 -0.24 -1.01 -15.13
CA ARG A 210 -1.10 -0.02 -14.47
C ARG A 210 -0.57 0.47 -13.15
N ARG A 211 0.08 -0.42 -12.39
CA ARG A 211 0.76 -0.10 -11.14
C ARG A 211 2.21 -0.57 -11.19
N PHE A 212 3.10 0.31 -10.78
CA PHE A 212 4.52 0.00 -10.68
C PHE A 212 5.10 0.55 -9.39
N LYS A 213 5.74 -0.33 -8.61
CA LYS A 213 6.45 0.03 -7.39
C LYS A 213 7.88 -0.48 -7.47
N THR A 214 8.83 0.39 -7.10
CA THR A 214 10.25 0.03 -7.00
C THR A 214 10.99 1.03 -6.12
N GLN A 215 12.29 0.78 -5.89
CA GLN A 215 13.15 1.64 -5.08
C GLN A 215 14.55 1.80 -5.68
N PHE A 216 15.28 2.82 -5.23
CA PHE A 216 16.67 3.11 -5.65
C PHE A 216 16.83 3.41 -7.15
N LEU A 217 16.00 4.32 -7.67
CA LEU A 217 16.09 4.79 -9.06
C LEU A 217 16.81 6.13 -9.17
N THR A 218 17.54 6.30 -10.26
CA THR A 218 17.94 7.63 -10.71
C THR A 218 16.78 8.37 -11.36
N VAL A 219 16.84 9.71 -11.41
CA VAL A 219 15.85 10.52 -12.13
C VAL A 219 15.69 10.09 -13.58
N ALA A 220 16.81 9.77 -14.26
CA ALA A 220 16.78 9.29 -15.65
C ALA A 220 16.04 7.95 -15.79
N GLU A 221 16.18 7.06 -14.82
CA GLU A 221 15.45 5.79 -14.81
C GLU A 221 13.97 5.97 -14.53
N CYS A 222 13.59 6.89 -13.63
CA CYS A 222 12.19 7.25 -13.41
C CYS A 222 11.53 7.73 -14.71
N LEU A 223 12.18 8.61 -15.46
CA LEU A 223 11.69 9.07 -16.77
C LEU A 223 11.60 7.93 -17.79
N LYS A 224 12.53 6.96 -17.77
CA LYS A 224 12.45 5.77 -18.63
C LYS A 224 11.27 4.88 -18.28
N VAL A 225 10.97 4.70 -16.97
CA VAL A 225 9.75 3.98 -16.52
C VAL A 225 8.51 4.62 -17.13
N LEU A 226 8.33 5.92 -16.92
CA LEU A 226 7.16 6.65 -17.41
C LEU A 226 7.04 6.57 -18.95
N LYS A 227 8.16 6.69 -19.67
CA LYS A 227 8.19 6.59 -21.15
C LYS A 227 7.81 5.21 -21.67
N ARG A 228 8.20 4.15 -20.97
CA ARG A 228 7.92 2.76 -21.38
C ARG A 228 6.53 2.29 -21.01
N SER A 229 5.88 2.95 -20.05
CA SER A 229 4.60 2.53 -19.45
C SER A 229 3.49 3.55 -19.70
N PRO A 230 2.98 3.70 -20.92
CA PRO A 230 1.96 4.70 -21.25
C PRO A 230 0.62 4.45 -20.57
N SER A 231 0.33 3.20 -20.18
CA SER A 231 -0.91 2.80 -19.49
C SER A 231 -0.84 2.94 -17.96
N LEU A 232 0.31 3.43 -17.43
CA LEU A 232 0.55 3.50 -15.99
C LEU A 232 -0.38 4.53 -15.33
N LYS A 233 -1.08 4.09 -14.27
CA LYS A 233 -2.00 4.91 -13.48
C LYS A 233 -1.44 5.21 -12.08
N GLU A 234 -0.71 4.27 -11.49
CA GLU A 234 -0.14 4.39 -10.16
C GLU A 234 1.36 4.09 -10.20
N CYS A 235 2.16 4.99 -9.64
CA CYS A 235 3.62 4.87 -9.60
C CYS A 235 4.14 5.18 -8.20
N HIS A 236 4.84 4.21 -7.60
CA HIS A 236 5.48 4.36 -6.30
C HIS A 236 6.99 4.19 -6.45
N LEU A 237 7.73 5.26 -6.24
CA LEU A 237 9.18 5.32 -6.42
C LEU A 237 9.86 5.67 -5.09
N GLU A 238 10.43 4.69 -4.43
CA GLU A 238 11.13 4.91 -3.18
C GLU A 238 12.61 5.20 -3.43
N SER A 239 13.17 6.15 -2.67
CA SER A 239 14.61 6.46 -2.70
C SER A 239 15.14 6.89 -4.08
N VAL A 240 14.44 7.82 -4.73
CA VAL A 240 14.89 8.43 -5.98
C VAL A 240 16.05 9.37 -5.71
N TYR A 241 17.15 9.24 -6.47
CA TYR A 241 18.36 10.03 -6.28
C TYR A 241 18.90 10.59 -7.61
N SER A 242 19.71 11.65 -7.51
CA SER A 242 20.48 12.19 -8.64
C SER A 242 21.96 11.88 -8.40
N PRO A 243 22.66 11.27 -9.35
CA PRO A 243 24.10 11.17 -9.27
C PRO A 243 24.70 12.58 -9.32
N GLU A 244 25.47 12.96 -8.31
CA GLU A 244 25.89 14.34 -7.99
C GLU A 244 26.78 15.05 -9.02
N ILE A 245 27.13 14.45 -10.14
CA ILE A 245 28.25 14.92 -10.93
C ILE A 245 27.88 15.93 -12.04
N PHE A 246 26.64 15.94 -12.52
CA PHE A 246 26.16 16.96 -13.47
C PHE A 246 24.64 17.09 -13.35
N PRO A 247 24.09 18.33 -13.26
CA PRO A 247 22.68 18.50 -13.54
C PRO A 247 22.42 17.93 -14.95
N PRO A 248 21.38 17.12 -15.15
CA PRO A 248 21.03 16.68 -16.49
C PRO A 248 20.89 17.93 -17.37
N PRO A 249 21.32 17.87 -18.64
CA PRO A 249 21.08 18.99 -19.54
C PRO A 249 19.59 19.29 -19.47
N MET A 250 19.26 20.56 -19.19
CA MET A 250 17.87 21.03 -19.16
C MET A 250 17.30 20.85 -20.58
N SER A 251 16.81 19.66 -20.87
CA SER A 251 15.95 19.48 -22.03
C SER A 251 14.64 20.21 -21.65
N LEU A 252 14.31 21.25 -22.42
CA LEU A 252 13.09 22.04 -22.28
C LEU A 252 11.81 21.20 -22.48
N ASP A 253 11.95 19.97 -22.92
CA ASP A 253 10.84 19.08 -23.23
C ASP A 253 10.43 18.29 -21.96
N THR A 254 9.30 18.69 -21.38
CA THR A 254 8.67 17.94 -20.29
C THR A 254 8.00 16.69 -20.85
N PHE A 255 8.14 15.58 -20.12
CA PHE A 255 7.51 14.33 -20.49
C PHE A 255 6.05 14.28 -19.99
N TYR A 256 5.12 13.97 -20.90
CA TYR A 256 3.69 13.85 -20.62
C TYR A 256 3.32 12.41 -20.22
N SER A 257 2.53 12.24 -19.14
CA SER A 257 1.99 10.95 -18.70
C SER A 257 0.58 11.10 -18.12
N GLU A 258 -0.27 10.11 -18.37
CA GLU A 258 -1.65 9.98 -17.85
C GLU A 258 -1.69 9.38 -16.43
N LEU A 259 -0.63 9.54 -15.67
CA LEU A 259 -0.52 9.05 -14.30
C LEU A 259 -1.53 9.76 -13.38
N GLU A 260 -2.26 8.97 -12.60
CA GLU A 260 -3.28 9.46 -11.65
C GLU A 260 -2.74 9.55 -10.21
N HIS A 261 -1.86 8.62 -9.83
CA HIS A 261 -1.27 8.55 -8.50
C HIS A 261 0.26 8.49 -8.59
N LEU A 262 0.92 9.45 -7.95
CA LEU A 262 2.38 9.49 -7.82
C LEU A 262 2.78 9.55 -6.34
N ASP A 263 3.49 8.52 -5.89
CA ASP A 263 4.11 8.46 -4.56
C ASP A 263 5.63 8.37 -4.74
N ILE A 264 6.35 9.39 -4.27
CA ILE A 264 7.79 9.46 -4.44
C ILE A 264 8.51 9.77 -3.12
N THR A 265 9.57 9.02 -2.86
CA THR A 265 10.54 9.35 -1.82
C THR A 265 11.82 9.83 -2.48
N LEU A 266 12.19 11.07 -2.23
CA LEU A 266 13.31 11.76 -2.84
C LEU A 266 14.50 11.81 -1.88
N ILE A 267 15.67 11.50 -2.38
CA ILE A 267 16.94 11.64 -1.67
C ILE A 267 17.74 12.76 -2.36
N LYS A 268 18.42 13.59 -1.61
CA LYS A 268 19.36 14.64 -2.05
C LYS A 268 19.28 15.07 -3.53
N GLY A 269 18.83 16.27 -3.79
CA GLY A 269 18.93 16.94 -5.12
C GLY A 269 18.06 16.38 -6.25
N ALA A 270 17.51 15.18 -6.13
CA ALA A 270 16.72 14.53 -7.17
C ALA A 270 15.34 15.18 -7.42
N ALA A 271 14.84 15.90 -6.45
CA ALA A 271 13.47 16.36 -6.40
C ALA A 271 13.13 17.35 -7.52
N ILE A 272 13.93 18.38 -7.64
CA ILE A 272 13.68 19.49 -8.59
C ILE A 272 13.72 18.94 -10.02
N SER A 273 14.77 18.20 -10.35
CA SER A 273 14.97 17.70 -11.71
C SER A 273 13.89 16.70 -12.19
N LEU A 274 13.34 15.87 -11.30
CA LEU A 274 12.26 14.95 -11.67
C LEU A 274 10.94 15.68 -11.88
N LEU A 275 10.52 16.47 -10.87
CA LEU A 275 9.23 17.16 -10.92
C LEU A 275 9.17 18.20 -12.06
N ASP A 276 10.29 18.86 -12.37
CA ASP A 276 10.37 19.81 -13.49
C ASP A 276 10.35 19.12 -14.87
N SER A 277 10.72 17.84 -14.94
CA SER A 277 10.78 17.10 -16.19
C SER A 277 9.48 16.42 -16.59
N ILE A 278 8.43 16.46 -15.77
CA ILE A 278 7.16 15.75 -16.01
C ILE A 278 5.95 16.68 -16.06
N THR A 279 4.94 16.27 -16.84
CA THR A 279 3.62 16.91 -16.92
C THR A 279 2.56 15.82 -16.75
N LEU A 280 1.68 15.95 -15.75
CA LEU A 280 0.75 14.92 -15.28
C LEU A 280 -0.68 15.48 -15.19
N PRO A 281 -1.40 15.68 -16.30
CA PRO A 281 -2.70 16.32 -16.29
C PRO A 281 -3.81 15.50 -15.61
N SER A 282 -3.66 14.18 -15.56
CA SER A 282 -4.59 13.29 -14.88
C SER A 282 -4.30 13.08 -13.39
N LEU A 283 -3.27 13.78 -12.84
CA LEU A 283 -2.85 13.58 -11.47
C LEU A 283 -3.91 14.01 -10.46
N THR A 284 -4.33 13.08 -9.62
CA THR A 284 -5.29 13.28 -8.53
C THR A 284 -4.67 13.11 -7.15
N HIS A 285 -3.60 12.30 -7.05
CA HIS A 285 -2.92 11.98 -5.81
C HIS A 285 -1.42 12.19 -5.96
N LEU A 286 -0.85 13.06 -5.12
CA LEU A 286 0.58 13.30 -5.05
C LEU A 286 1.06 13.13 -3.61
N ARG A 287 2.01 12.23 -3.41
CA ARG A 287 2.77 12.12 -2.17
C ARG A 287 4.25 12.33 -2.46
N VAL A 288 4.84 13.26 -1.74
CA VAL A 288 6.27 13.56 -1.82
C VAL A 288 6.87 13.45 -0.42
N HIS A 289 7.71 12.45 -0.24
CA HIS A 289 8.50 12.27 0.97
C HIS A 289 9.95 12.65 0.66
N TYR A 290 10.56 13.49 1.49
CA TYR A 290 11.95 13.87 1.31
C TYR A 290 12.84 13.28 2.42
N SER A 291 13.91 12.61 2.04
CA SER A 291 14.90 12.03 2.95
C SER A 291 16.27 12.66 2.73
N GLY A 292 16.47 13.88 3.23
CA GLY A 292 17.75 14.59 3.11
C GLY A 292 17.87 15.76 4.07
N ALA A 293 19.10 16.23 4.32
CA ALA A 293 19.38 17.35 5.23
C ALA A 293 19.20 18.73 4.58
N ALA A 294 19.29 18.84 3.24
CA ALA A 294 19.07 20.07 2.51
C ALA A 294 17.62 20.14 2.04
N GLY A 295 16.90 21.21 2.38
CA GLY A 295 15.48 21.34 2.07
C GLY A 295 15.18 21.24 0.57
N PHE A 296 14.13 20.54 0.26
CA PHE A 296 13.42 20.60 -1.01
C PHE A 296 12.45 21.79 -0.94
N THR A 297 12.31 22.55 -1.98
CA THR A 297 11.34 23.64 -2.01
C THR A 297 9.99 23.13 -2.53
N VAL A 298 8.91 23.48 -1.85
CA VAL A 298 7.53 23.19 -2.28
C VAL A 298 7.22 23.83 -3.63
N SER A 299 8.02 24.83 -4.04
CA SER A 299 7.95 25.48 -5.36
C SER A 299 8.03 24.52 -6.54
N ALA A 300 8.76 23.40 -6.43
CA ALA A 300 8.78 22.39 -7.50
C ALA A 300 7.44 21.63 -7.63
N ILE A 301 6.73 21.40 -6.50
CA ILE A 301 5.36 20.87 -6.53
C ILE A 301 4.42 21.89 -7.17
N HIS A 302 4.53 23.15 -6.78
CA HIS A 302 3.75 24.24 -7.36
C HIS A 302 3.95 24.34 -8.89
N SER A 303 5.20 24.31 -9.34
CA SER A 303 5.54 24.33 -10.78
C SER A 303 4.95 23.12 -11.52
N LEU A 304 5.00 21.92 -10.94
CA LEU A 304 4.38 20.72 -11.51
C LEU A 304 2.86 20.90 -11.64
N VAL A 305 2.18 21.36 -10.60
CA VAL A 305 0.72 21.52 -10.57
C VAL A 305 0.28 22.54 -11.62
N LEU A 306 0.94 23.71 -11.69
CA LEU A 306 0.63 24.73 -12.68
C LEU A 306 0.82 24.22 -14.12
N ARG A 307 1.94 23.58 -14.40
CA ARG A 307 2.25 23.05 -15.73
C ARG A 307 1.29 21.93 -16.12
N SER A 308 0.90 21.07 -15.16
CA SER A 308 0.01 19.93 -15.39
C SER A 308 -1.46 20.33 -15.47
N SER A 309 -1.85 21.47 -14.92
CA SER A 309 -3.26 21.91 -14.80
C SER A 309 -4.19 20.79 -14.28
N CYS A 310 -3.67 19.98 -13.36
CA CYS A 310 -4.33 18.76 -12.87
C CYS A 310 -5.37 19.07 -11.77
N ASN A 311 -6.33 18.18 -11.61
CA ASN A 311 -7.37 18.25 -10.57
C ASN A 311 -6.93 17.51 -9.30
N LEU A 312 -5.91 18.03 -8.60
CA LEU A 312 -5.33 17.36 -7.45
C LEU A 312 -6.32 17.29 -6.27
N GLN A 313 -6.57 16.08 -5.78
CA GLN A 313 -7.49 15.82 -4.68
C GLN A 313 -6.76 15.47 -3.37
N ARG A 314 -5.58 14.85 -3.45
CA ARG A 314 -4.78 14.48 -2.29
C ARG A 314 -3.35 14.94 -2.46
N LEU A 315 -2.85 15.68 -1.46
CA LEU A 315 -1.47 16.15 -1.43
C LEU A 315 -0.85 15.82 -0.08
N TYR A 316 0.21 15.00 -0.11
CA TYR A 316 0.98 14.62 1.07
C TYR A 316 2.42 15.08 0.89
N ILE A 317 2.86 16.00 1.74
CA ILE A 317 4.23 16.54 1.78
C ILE A 317 4.84 16.13 3.11
N GLU A 318 5.86 15.29 3.07
CA GLU A 318 6.40 14.67 4.28
C GLU A 318 7.89 14.95 4.44
N LYS A 319 8.29 15.24 5.68
CA LYS A 319 9.67 15.51 6.11
C LYS A 319 10.32 16.68 5.37
N GLN A 320 9.56 17.77 5.24
CA GLN A 320 10.01 19.00 4.59
C GLN A 320 10.19 20.15 5.56
N ARG A 321 11.03 21.11 5.18
CA ARG A 321 10.93 22.47 5.71
C ARG A 321 9.82 23.17 4.94
N LEU A 322 8.87 23.73 5.65
CA LEU A 322 7.78 24.49 5.07
C LEU A 322 7.99 25.99 5.36
N ASP A 323 7.89 26.76 4.31
CA ASP A 323 7.86 28.22 4.36
C ASP A 323 6.56 28.70 3.71
N ASP A 324 5.92 29.70 4.31
CA ASP A 324 4.69 30.29 3.78
C ASP A 324 4.86 30.84 2.36
N GLU A 325 6.04 31.36 2.03
CA GLU A 325 6.33 31.93 0.71
C GLU A 325 6.22 30.87 -0.40
N ASP A 326 6.59 29.62 -0.11
CA ASP A 326 6.50 28.50 -1.05
C ASP A 326 5.17 27.76 -0.92
N LEU A 327 4.68 27.54 0.33
CA LEU A 327 3.51 26.72 0.60
C LEU A 327 2.21 27.37 0.16
N LEU A 328 1.98 28.63 0.49
CA LEU A 328 0.70 29.28 0.23
C LEU A 328 0.38 29.38 -1.26
N PRO A 329 1.30 29.81 -2.17
CA PRO A 329 1.04 29.78 -3.61
C PRO A 329 0.75 28.38 -4.15
N CYS A 330 1.42 27.35 -3.60
CA CYS A 330 1.15 25.97 -3.97
C CYS A 330 -0.26 25.55 -3.60
N LEU A 331 -0.71 25.84 -2.37
CA LEU A 331 -2.06 25.51 -1.91
C LEU A 331 -3.15 26.32 -2.62
N GLU A 332 -2.88 27.57 -2.99
CA GLU A 332 -3.81 28.39 -3.80
C GLU A 332 -4.03 27.80 -5.20
N SER A 333 -3.02 27.14 -5.75
CA SER A 333 -3.11 26.52 -7.08
C SER A 333 -3.92 25.22 -7.12
N VAL A 334 -4.32 24.66 -5.95
CA VAL A 334 -5.02 23.37 -5.84
C VAL A 334 -6.37 23.48 -5.10
N PRO A 335 -7.32 24.29 -5.57
CA PRO A 335 -8.61 24.49 -4.89
C PRO A 335 -9.49 23.22 -4.83
N SER A 336 -9.16 22.20 -5.61
CA SER A 336 -9.84 20.89 -5.65
C SER A 336 -9.44 19.95 -4.51
N LEU A 337 -8.44 20.34 -3.69
CA LEU A 337 -7.86 19.46 -2.69
C LEU A 337 -8.85 19.11 -1.58
N SER A 338 -9.04 17.82 -1.36
CA SER A 338 -9.90 17.27 -0.32
C SER A 338 -9.09 16.69 0.86
N HIS A 339 -7.84 16.26 0.63
CA HIS A 339 -6.97 15.69 1.65
C HIS A 339 -5.60 16.37 1.61
N LEU A 340 -5.19 16.92 2.75
CA LEU A 340 -3.88 17.54 2.91
C LEU A 340 -3.14 16.89 4.09
N ARG A 341 -1.93 16.40 3.82
CA ARG A 341 -0.98 15.96 4.87
C ARG A 341 0.31 16.73 4.75
N LEU A 342 0.70 17.35 5.86
CA LEU A 342 1.96 18.08 6.00
C LEU A 342 2.72 17.53 7.20
N VAL A 343 3.91 16.96 6.97
CA VAL A 343 4.83 16.53 8.02
C VAL A 343 6.10 17.33 7.91
N VAL A 344 6.32 18.18 8.91
CA VAL A 344 7.39 19.18 8.95
C VAL A 344 8.51 18.72 9.87
N VAL A 345 9.74 18.87 9.46
CA VAL A 345 10.93 18.52 10.26
C VAL A 345 11.92 19.69 10.34
N GLY A 346 12.64 19.73 11.46
CA GLY A 346 13.68 20.72 11.71
C GLY A 346 13.15 22.07 12.21
N ASP A 347 14.00 23.09 12.17
CA ASP A 347 13.73 24.45 12.66
C ASP A 347 12.96 25.29 11.62
N SER A 348 11.93 24.72 11.01
CA SER A 348 11.10 25.47 10.07
C SER A 348 9.98 26.22 10.80
N ALA A 349 9.48 27.27 10.18
CA ALA A 349 8.44 28.14 10.73
C ALA A 349 7.14 27.43 11.12
N GLY A 350 6.90 26.20 10.68
CA GLY A 350 5.74 25.41 11.07
C GLY A 350 4.40 25.90 10.52
N LEU A 351 3.31 25.54 11.22
CA LEU A 351 1.98 26.00 10.83
C LEU A 351 1.77 27.44 11.30
N SER A 352 1.90 28.37 10.37
CA SER A 352 1.88 29.81 10.64
C SER A 352 0.48 30.35 10.90
N LYS A 353 0.41 31.47 11.59
CA LYS A 353 -0.85 32.23 11.77
C LYS A 353 -1.45 32.67 10.42
N LYS A 354 -0.61 33.01 9.44
CA LYS A 354 -1.05 33.41 8.10
C LYS A 354 -1.72 32.24 7.37
N CYS A 355 -1.12 31.06 7.39
CA CYS A 355 -1.69 29.85 6.78
C CYS A 355 -3.06 29.52 7.39
N VAL A 356 -3.18 29.50 8.73
CA VAL A 356 -4.44 29.24 9.42
C VAL A 356 -5.51 30.30 9.09
N SER A 357 -5.13 31.57 9.07
CA SER A 357 -6.03 32.67 8.69
C SER A 357 -6.52 32.55 7.24
N MET A 358 -5.68 32.13 6.31
CA MET A 358 -6.08 31.90 4.91
C MET A 358 -6.98 30.69 4.74
N MET A 359 -6.87 29.69 5.61
CA MET A 359 -7.76 28.53 5.64
C MET A 359 -9.11 28.83 6.29
N HIS A 360 -9.25 29.94 7.02
CA HIS A 360 -10.47 30.27 7.74
C HIS A 360 -11.63 30.61 6.77
N PRO A 361 -12.85 30.05 6.94
CA PRO A 361 -14.00 30.30 6.07
C PRO A 361 -14.43 31.76 6.01
N SER A 362 -14.43 32.44 7.15
CA SER A 362 -14.92 33.82 7.31
C SER A 362 -13.83 34.89 7.13
N ARG A 363 -12.84 34.64 6.22
CA ARG A 363 -11.79 35.64 5.97
C ARG A 363 -12.34 36.84 5.18
N ASP A 364 -11.87 38.04 5.53
CA ASP A 364 -12.31 39.29 4.89
C ASP A 364 -11.78 39.52 3.46
N SER A 365 -10.70 38.82 3.09
CA SER A 365 -9.98 39.07 1.83
C SER A 365 -10.02 37.85 0.91
N GLY A 366 -11.14 37.65 0.20
CA GLY A 366 -11.28 36.65 -0.86
C GLY A 366 -11.70 35.24 -0.40
N PRO A 367 -11.71 34.22 -1.30
CA PRO A 367 -12.15 32.89 -0.97
C PRO A 367 -11.19 32.20 0.01
N PRO A 368 -11.68 31.29 0.86
CA PRO A 368 -10.82 30.55 1.77
C PRO A 368 -9.90 29.61 0.99
N LEU A 369 -8.70 29.41 1.51
CA LEU A 369 -7.76 28.45 1.00
C LEU A 369 -8.36 27.03 1.12
N LEU A 370 -8.22 26.18 0.08
CA LEU A 370 -8.69 24.81 0.04
C LEU A 370 -10.18 24.62 0.38
N PRO A 371 -11.11 25.15 -0.39
CA PRO A 371 -12.54 25.13 -0.05
C PRO A 371 -13.14 23.72 0.00
N LYS A 372 -12.53 22.72 -0.63
CA LYS A 372 -13.00 21.33 -0.66
C LYS A 372 -12.33 20.43 0.38
N LEU A 373 -11.54 20.98 1.31
CA LEU A 373 -10.79 20.21 2.30
C LEU A 373 -11.73 19.50 3.29
N THR A 374 -11.66 18.15 3.35
CA THR A 374 -12.43 17.29 4.25
C THR A 374 -11.55 16.55 5.25
N TRP A 375 -10.26 16.42 4.95
CA TRP A 375 -9.30 15.72 5.79
C TRP A 375 -7.98 16.51 5.86
N PHE A 376 -7.52 16.81 7.08
CA PHE A 376 -6.31 17.55 7.34
C PHE A 376 -5.44 16.85 8.38
N HIS A 377 -4.21 16.57 8.03
CA HIS A 377 -3.18 16.07 8.95
C HIS A 377 -1.98 17.01 8.93
N TYR A 378 -1.59 17.45 10.11
CA TYR A 378 -0.38 18.24 10.31
C TYR A 378 0.49 17.64 11.41
N GLU A 379 1.79 17.51 11.15
CA GLU A 379 2.78 17.09 12.14
C GLU A 379 3.97 18.03 12.06
N GLY A 380 4.26 18.75 13.15
CA GLY A 380 5.38 19.69 13.23
C GLY A 380 5.16 20.84 14.21
N PRO A 381 6.05 21.86 14.18
CA PRO A 381 5.89 23.07 14.98
C PRO A 381 4.62 23.84 14.63
N ILE A 382 4.01 24.51 15.62
CA ILE A 382 2.81 25.34 15.43
C ILE A 382 3.13 26.73 15.96
N GLU A 383 3.02 27.75 15.10
CA GLU A 383 3.26 29.16 15.45
C GLU A 383 1.98 29.94 15.72
N CYS A 384 0.84 29.42 15.29
CA CYS A 384 -0.43 30.08 15.59
C CYS A 384 -0.90 29.77 17.02
N ASP A 385 -1.67 30.68 17.61
CA ASP A 385 -2.30 30.45 18.90
C ASP A 385 -3.42 29.41 18.79
N SER A 386 -3.73 28.74 19.92
CA SER A 386 -4.67 27.62 19.97
C SER A 386 -6.12 28.07 19.69
N HIS A 387 -6.48 29.31 20.02
CA HIS A 387 -7.81 29.87 19.70
C HIS A 387 -8.00 29.99 18.19
N SER A 388 -7.07 30.66 17.51
CA SER A 388 -7.13 30.86 16.03
C SER A 388 -7.21 29.52 15.29
N LEU A 389 -6.44 28.51 15.74
CA LEU A 389 -6.44 27.19 15.12
C LEU A 389 -7.79 26.49 15.30
N VAL A 390 -8.30 26.42 16.53
CA VAL A 390 -9.56 25.70 16.83
C VAL A 390 -10.78 26.46 16.30
N ASP A 391 -10.73 27.77 16.21
CA ASP A 391 -11.77 28.58 15.56
C ASP A 391 -11.85 28.25 14.06
N MET A 392 -10.74 28.22 13.35
CA MET A 392 -10.70 27.82 11.95
C MET A 392 -11.26 26.40 11.75
N LEU A 393 -10.86 25.43 12.60
CA LEU A 393 -11.36 24.05 12.52
C LEU A 393 -12.86 23.97 12.78
N SER A 394 -13.37 24.72 13.77
CA SER A 394 -14.78 24.80 14.12
C SER A 394 -15.65 25.36 13.00
N GLU A 395 -15.21 26.45 12.38
CA GLU A 395 -15.95 27.04 11.27
C GLU A 395 -15.90 26.20 10.01
N ARG A 396 -14.82 25.44 9.81
CA ARG A 396 -14.75 24.45 8.71
C ARG A 396 -15.59 23.19 8.95
N TRP A 397 -15.80 22.79 10.19
CA TRP A 397 -16.69 21.68 10.52
C TRP A 397 -18.15 22.00 10.19
N CYS A 398 -18.59 23.21 10.50
CA CYS A 398 -19.96 23.67 10.28
C CYS A 398 -19.96 24.97 9.48
N PRO A 399 -19.58 24.95 8.17
CA PRO A 399 -19.51 26.16 7.41
C PRO A 399 -20.88 26.81 7.30
N GLN A 400 -20.98 28.08 7.71
CA GLN A 400 -22.24 28.83 7.62
C GLN A 400 -22.62 29.00 6.13
N PRO A 401 -23.90 28.82 5.78
CA PRO A 401 -24.34 29.07 4.41
C PRO A 401 -24.07 30.53 4.08
N ALA A 402 -23.43 30.72 2.94
CA ALA A 402 -23.03 32.04 2.51
C ALA A 402 -24.22 32.98 2.28
N LYS A 403 -24.06 34.20 2.72
CA LYS A 403 -25.11 35.26 2.64
C LYS A 403 -25.33 35.83 1.22
N ASN A 404 -24.52 35.46 0.22
CA ASN A 404 -24.58 35.97 -1.13
C ASN A 404 -24.58 34.87 -2.20
N ASP A 405 -25.35 35.04 -3.28
CA ASP A 405 -25.56 34.10 -4.39
C ASP A 405 -24.30 33.63 -5.18
N ASN A 406 -23.13 34.21 -4.92
CA ASN A 406 -21.90 33.92 -5.64
C ASN A 406 -20.81 33.26 -4.79
N THR A 407 -21.17 32.55 -3.75
CA THR A 407 -20.23 32.02 -2.76
C THR A 407 -19.80 30.60 -3.07
N ILE A 408 -18.48 30.39 -2.97
CA ILE A 408 -17.87 29.07 -3.08
C ILE A 408 -18.41 28.16 -1.97
N LEU A 409 -18.98 27.02 -2.34
CA LEU A 409 -19.40 26.00 -1.38
C LEU A 409 -18.16 25.44 -0.66
N ILE A 410 -18.11 25.62 0.65
CA ILE A 410 -17.03 25.10 1.49
C ILE A 410 -17.46 23.71 1.99
N ALA A 411 -16.59 22.71 1.75
CA ALA A 411 -16.80 21.36 2.26
C ALA A 411 -16.57 21.31 3.79
N SER A 412 -17.36 20.48 4.48
CA SER A 412 -17.15 20.23 5.91
C SER A 412 -15.85 19.45 6.14
N LEU A 413 -15.01 19.93 7.06
CA LEU A 413 -13.76 19.29 7.46
C LEU A 413 -14.06 18.18 8.49
N ASN A 414 -14.15 16.94 8.03
CA ASN A 414 -14.59 15.81 8.86
C ASN A 414 -13.50 15.28 9.80
N THR A 415 -12.24 15.40 9.40
CA THR A 415 -11.09 14.89 10.16
C THR A 415 -9.99 15.93 10.23
N ALA A 416 -9.50 16.20 11.43
CA ALA A 416 -8.31 17.01 11.66
C ALA A 416 -7.42 16.33 12.71
N GLU A 417 -6.23 15.93 12.31
CA GLU A 417 -5.21 15.36 13.17
C GLU A 417 -3.99 16.28 13.19
N ILE A 418 -3.66 16.80 14.35
CA ILE A 418 -2.57 17.75 14.55
C ILE A 418 -1.63 17.20 15.60
N VAL A 419 -0.37 17.01 15.24
CA VAL A 419 0.68 16.49 16.11
C VAL A 419 1.80 17.51 16.18
N THR A 420 2.18 17.93 17.37
CA THR A 420 3.31 18.85 17.56
C THR A 420 4.39 18.25 18.42
N HIS A 421 5.63 18.58 18.10
CA HIS A 421 6.84 18.21 18.87
C HIS A 421 7.28 19.33 19.84
N VAL A 422 6.49 20.38 19.94
CA VAL A 422 6.72 21.51 20.85
C VAL A 422 5.54 21.59 21.81
N ARG A 423 5.79 22.03 23.05
CA ARG A 423 4.72 22.25 24.02
C ARG A 423 3.74 23.28 23.44
N TYR A 424 2.50 22.85 23.22
CA TYR A 424 1.43 23.68 22.70
C TYR A 424 0.35 23.82 23.79
N GLU A 425 0.17 25.05 24.26
CA GLU A 425 -0.74 25.32 25.37
C GLU A 425 -2.18 25.44 24.89
N LEU A 426 -3.03 24.54 25.37
CA LEU A 426 -4.46 24.58 25.18
C LEU A 426 -5.10 25.22 26.41
N THR A 427 -5.89 26.27 26.20
CA THR A 427 -6.69 26.89 27.28
C THR A 427 -7.91 26.03 27.55
N ASP A 428 -8.51 26.14 28.79
CA ASP A 428 -9.72 25.41 29.16
C ASP A 428 -10.87 25.67 28.17
N GLU A 429 -10.98 26.86 27.61
CA GLU A 429 -11.98 27.24 26.64
C GLU A 429 -11.77 26.49 25.31
N VAL A 430 -10.54 26.41 24.81
CA VAL A 430 -10.17 25.68 23.62
C VAL A 430 -10.44 24.19 23.79
N GLU A 431 -10.09 23.60 24.94
CA GLU A 431 -10.40 22.20 25.24
C GLU A 431 -11.91 21.93 25.27
N CYS A 432 -12.70 22.83 25.85
CA CYS A 432 -14.16 22.71 25.84
C CYS A 432 -14.71 22.70 24.40
N LYS A 433 -14.20 23.59 23.55
CA LYS A 433 -14.59 23.68 22.12
C LYS A 433 -14.19 22.41 21.35
N MET A 434 -13.00 21.88 21.58
CA MET A 434 -12.55 20.61 20.98
C MET A 434 -13.44 19.42 21.39
N ARG A 435 -13.78 19.32 22.69
CA ARG A 435 -14.69 18.27 23.19
C ARG A 435 -16.08 18.38 22.55
N TRP A 436 -16.58 19.60 22.35
CA TRP A 436 -17.84 19.82 21.66
C TRP A 436 -17.77 19.36 20.20
N LEU A 437 -16.74 19.73 19.45
CA LEU A 437 -16.52 19.30 18.05
C LEU A 437 -16.49 17.78 17.93
N THR A 438 -15.75 17.11 18.83
CA THR A 438 -15.67 15.65 18.86
C THR A 438 -17.01 15.00 19.17
N LYS A 439 -17.78 15.55 20.11
CA LYS A 439 -19.15 15.06 20.40
C LYS A 439 -20.11 15.31 19.23
N ALA A 440 -19.90 16.38 18.46
CA ALA A 440 -20.66 16.68 17.26
C ALA A 440 -20.32 15.76 16.06
N GLY A 441 -19.31 14.89 16.20
CA GLY A 441 -18.93 13.89 15.19
C GLY A 441 -17.66 14.19 14.38
N MET A 442 -16.97 15.30 14.64
CA MET A 442 -15.67 15.58 14.01
C MET A 442 -14.60 14.66 14.58
N ALA A 443 -13.84 14.01 13.72
CA ALA A 443 -12.65 13.25 14.12
C ALA A 443 -11.48 14.23 14.37
N LEU A 444 -11.45 14.85 15.56
CA LEU A 444 -10.47 15.87 15.95
C LEU A 444 -9.48 15.33 16.98
N SER A 445 -8.17 15.49 16.69
CA SER A 445 -7.10 15.18 17.63
C SER A 445 -6.01 16.24 17.54
N ILE A 446 -5.66 16.87 18.65
CA ILE A 446 -4.47 17.74 18.79
C ILE A 446 -3.60 17.15 19.90
N ARG A 447 -2.38 16.75 19.58
CA ARG A 447 -1.47 16.07 20.53
C ARG A 447 -0.10 16.74 20.54
N SER A 448 0.48 16.89 21.74
CA SER A 448 1.90 17.17 21.90
C SER A 448 2.63 15.87 22.23
N LEU A 449 3.73 15.60 21.55
CA LEU A 449 4.60 14.42 21.78
C LEU A 449 5.71 14.67 22.81
N LEU A 450 5.66 15.78 23.55
CA LEU A 450 6.56 16.10 24.65
C LEU A 450 5.94 15.79 26.00
#